data_279815feb6e607c8056804ee3eaafabf
#
_entry.id   279815feb6e607c8056804ee3eaafabf
#
_cell.length_a   1.000
_cell.length_b   1.000
_cell.length_c   1.000
_cell.angle_alpha   90.00
_cell.angle_beta   90.00
_cell.angle_gamma   90.00
#
_symmetry.space_group_name_H-M   'P 1'
#
loop_
_entity.id
_entity.type
_entity.pdbx_description
1 polymer ?
#
loop_
_entity_poly.entity_id
_entity_poly.type
_entity_poly.pdbx_seq_one_letter_code
_entity_poly.pdbx_strand_id
1 'polypeptide(L)'
;MSFAAGYEYREDSGSTTNDALILQGITTAGSSLNTTGSYEVDDLFVELLYVNGDLEVSLASRYSDYSTFGTTTNSEVGFQYAVSDQVELRGTFSEAFRAPSVPDLYGGNSLGYPTADDACDDNTASGGQATAFCQANGVPATGYVSNLVQIPTLYGGNPDLQPETSESWTMGAVIDPIDGLTMTIDYWSIEIDNAVGLVGTTDLIRLCAIQGL
;
A
#
# COMPACT_ATOMS: atom_id res chain seq x y z
N MET A 1 18.38 -21.44 -23.47
CA MET A 1 17.21 -20.55 -23.53
C MET A 1 15.98 -21.37 -23.22
N SER A 2 15.18 -20.96 -22.24
CA SER A 2 13.91 -21.57 -21.87
C SER A 2 12.84 -20.48 -21.74
N PHE A 3 11.58 -20.84 -21.96
CA PHE A 3 10.47 -19.91 -21.78
C PHE A 3 9.27 -20.63 -21.16
N ALA A 4 8.44 -19.86 -20.45
CA ALA A 4 7.13 -20.27 -19.98
C ALA A 4 6.11 -19.18 -20.35
N ALA A 5 4.88 -19.59 -20.57
CA ALA A 5 3.75 -18.68 -20.74
C ALA A 5 2.49 -19.38 -20.25
N GLY A 6 1.58 -18.62 -19.68
CA GLY A 6 0.35 -19.17 -19.13
C GLY A 6 -0.75 -18.16 -19.02
N TYR A 7 -1.96 -18.69 -18.78
CA TYR A 7 -3.15 -17.97 -18.41
C TYR A 7 -3.66 -18.53 -17.08
N GLU A 8 -4.10 -17.64 -16.21
CA GLU A 8 -4.70 -17.97 -14.92
C GLU A 8 -6.00 -17.17 -14.73
N TYR A 9 -7.04 -17.83 -14.28
CA TYR A 9 -8.25 -17.19 -13.77
C TYR A 9 -8.38 -17.46 -12.28
N ARG A 10 -8.71 -16.42 -11.51
CA ARG A 10 -8.86 -16.50 -10.06
C ARG A 10 -10.05 -15.66 -9.61
N GLU A 11 -10.79 -16.18 -8.64
CA GLU A 11 -11.79 -15.43 -7.88
C GLU A 11 -11.32 -15.35 -6.42
N ASP A 12 -11.21 -14.14 -5.89
CA ASP A 12 -10.93 -13.88 -4.48
C ASP A 12 -12.23 -13.41 -3.80
N SER A 13 -12.62 -14.07 -2.72
CA SER A 13 -13.81 -13.72 -1.97
C SER A 13 -13.55 -13.73 -0.46
N GLY A 14 -14.28 -12.89 0.27
CA GLY A 14 -14.16 -12.82 1.72
C GLY A 14 -15.46 -12.37 2.37
N SER A 15 -15.71 -12.87 3.57
CA SER A 15 -16.80 -12.42 4.42
C SER A 15 -16.42 -12.42 5.88
N THR A 16 -16.84 -11.39 6.59
CA THR A 16 -16.77 -11.30 8.06
C THR A 16 -18.15 -11.00 8.59
N THR A 17 -18.63 -11.81 9.51
CA THR A 17 -19.94 -11.62 10.17
C THR A 17 -19.70 -11.22 11.61
N ASN A 18 -20.18 -10.08 12.00
CA ASN A 18 -20.09 -9.56 13.35
C ASN A 18 -21.27 -10.09 14.22
N ASP A 19 -21.02 -10.21 15.53
CA ASP A 19 -22.05 -10.53 16.50
C ASP A 19 -23.16 -9.46 16.51
N ALA A 20 -24.39 -9.88 16.84
CA ALA A 20 -25.54 -9.00 16.87
C ALA A 20 -25.40 -7.81 17.82
N LEU A 21 -24.65 -7.93 18.90
CA LEU A 21 -24.39 -6.83 19.85
C LEU A 21 -23.41 -5.81 19.25
N ILE A 22 -22.43 -6.27 18.48
CA ILE A 22 -21.50 -5.40 17.74
C ILE A 22 -22.25 -4.64 16.64
N LEU A 23 -23.09 -5.34 15.87
CA LEU A 23 -23.92 -4.70 14.84
C LEU A 23 -24.83 -3.59 15.38
N GLN A 24 -25.31 -3.75 16.61
CA GLN A 24 -26.16 -2.78 17.30
C GLN A 24 -25.38 -1.68 18.03
N GLY A 25 -24.05 -1.78 18.10
CA GLY A 25 -23.21 -0.80 18.80
C GLY A 25 -23.37 -0.83 20.32
N ILE A 26 -23.81 -1.96 20.91
CA ILE A 26 -24.05 -2.10 22.36
C ILE A 26 -22.76 -2.53 23.08
N THR A 27 -21.68 -2.69 22.37
CA THR A 27 -20.36 -3.04 22.93
C THR A 27 -19.48 -1.82 23.14
N THR A 28 -18.46 -1.93 23.98
CA THR A 28 -17.45 -0.87 24.19
C THR A 28 -16.56 -0.65 22.96
N ALA A 29 -16.56 -1.57 21.99
CA ALA A 29 -15.80 -1.45 20.75
C ALA A 29 -16.49 -0.61 19.64
N GLY A 30 -17.70 -0.11 19.90
CA GLY A 30 -18.51 0.58 18.89
C GLY A 30 -19.28 -0.40 18.01
N SER A 31 -19.88 0.13 16.93
CA SER A 31 -20.59 -0.68 15.93
C SER A 31 -19.67 -1.00 14.77
N SER A 32 -19.82 -2.21 14.22
CA SER A 32 -19.14 -2.63 12.99
C SER A 32 -20.09 -3.45 12.14
N LEU A 33 -20.25 -3.06 10.88
CA LEU A 33 -21.07 -3.79 9.92
C LEU A 33 -20.32 -5.02 9.38
N ASN A 34 -21.08 -5.96 8.82
CA ASN A 34 -20.49 -7.12 8.15
C ASN A 34 -19.71 -6.70 6.89
N THR A 35 -18.65 -7.43 6.61
CA THR A 35 -17.91 -7.33 5.36
C THR A 35 -18.29 -8.50 4.46
N THR A 36 -18.56 -8.28 3.19
CA THR A 36 -18.75 -9.33 2.19
C THR A 36 -18.41 -8.75 0.82
N GLY A 37 -17.59 -9.46 0.06
CA GLY A 37 -17.22 -9.07 -1.29
C GLY A 37 -16.42 -10.13 -2.01
N SER A 38 -16.30 -9.98 -3.31
CA SER A 38 -15.42 -10.77 -4.18
C SER A 38 -14.94 -9.93 -5.36
N TYR A 39 -13.88 -10.38 -5.99
CA TYR A 39 -13.42 -9.88 -7.28
C TYR A 39 -12.79 -11.02 -8.09
N GLU A 40 -12.79 -10.84 -9.39
CA GLU A 40 -12.24 -11.78 -10.37
C GLU A 40 -10.97 -11.19 -10.99
N VAL A 41 -10.06 -12.08 -11.40
CA VAL A 41 -8.79 -11.71 -12.02
C VAL A 41 -8.48 -12.66 -13.16
N ASP A 42 -8.18 -12.10 -14.31
CA ASP A 42 -7.65 -12.78 -15.48
C ASP A 42 -6.19 -12.38 -15.68
N ASP A 43 -5.30 -13.35 -15.66
CA ASP A 43 -3.85 -13.13 -15.79
C ASP A 43 -3.29 -13.81 -17.05
N LEU A 44 -2.43 -13.08 -17.76
CA LEU A 44 -1.56 -13.62 -18.81
C LEU A 44 -0.11 -13.35 -18.41
N PHE A 45 0.76 -14.35 -18.50
CA PHE A 45 2.17 -14.16 -18.18
C PHE A 45 3.09 -14.83 -19.19
N VAL A 46 4.28 -14.29 -19.29
CA VAL A 46 5.39 -14.82 -20.06
C VAL A 46 6.69 -14.65 -19.28
N GLU A 47 7.53 -15.68 -19.33
CA GLU A 47 8.86 -15.71 -18.71
C GLU A 47 9.87 -16.23 -19.71
N LEU A 48 11.06 -15.65 -19.74
CA LEU A 48 12.17 -16.03 -20.57
C LEU A 48 13.45 -16.10 -19.74
N LEU A 49 14.18 -17.19 -19.84
CA LEU A 49 15.51 -17.32 -19.28
C LEU A 49 16.50 -17.59 -20.43
N TYR A 50 17.47 -16.71 -20.58
CA TYR A 50 18.56 -16.85 -21.52
C TYR A 50 19.87 -17.10 -20.76
N VAL A 51 20.54 -18.20 -21.07
CA VAL A 51 21.86 -18.56 -20.51
C VAL A 51 22.83 -18.75 -21.66
N ASN A 52 23.95 -18.06 -21.61
CA ASN A 52 25.03 -18.16 -22.58
C ASN A 52 26.40 -17.99 -21.90
N GLY A 53 27.07 -19.10 -21.63
CA GLY A 53 28.33 -19.11 -20.89
C GLY A 53 28.15 -18.52 -19.50
N ASP A 54 28.84 -17.42 -19.24
CA ASP A 54 28.89 -16.73 -17.95
C ASP A 54 27.78 -15.73 -17.78
N LEU A 55 26.90 -15.54 -18.77
CA LEU A 55 25.78 -14.61 -18.74
C LEU A 55 24.43 -15.33 -18.61
N GLU A 56 23.67 -14.95 -17.63
CA GLU A 56 22.26 -15.29 -17.48
C GLU A 56 21.41 -14.02 -17.52
N VAL A 57 20.31 -14.04 -18.27
CA VAL A 57 19.33 -12.96 -18.33
C VAL A 57 17.93 -13.55 -18.16
N SER A 58 17.18 -13.02 -17.20
CA SER A 58 15.77 -13.31 -16.98
C SER A 58 14.89 -12.14 -17.40
N LEU A 59 13.79 -12.45 -18.06
CA LEU A 59 12.75 -11.50 -18.43
C LEU A 59 11.41 -12.11 -18.03
N ALA A 60 10.56 -11.32 -17.36
CA ALA A 60 9.21 -11.73 -17.05
C ALA A 60 8.26 -10.56 -17.30
N SER A 61 7.02 -10.87 -17.69
CA SER A 61 5.95 -9.90 -17.77
C SER A 61 4.62 -10.57 -17.49
N ARG A 62 3.77 -9.89 -16.70
CA ARG A 62 2.41 -10.30 -16.38
C ARG A 62 1.45 -9.17 -16.69
N TYR A 63 0.41 -9.47 -17.42
CA TYR A 63 -0.75 -8.64 -17.64
C TYR A 63 -1.90 -9.21 -16.82
N SER A 64 -2.52 -8.38 -15.99
CA SER A 64 -3.62 -8.75 -15.11
C SER A 64 -4.82 -7.85 -15.37
N ASP A 65 -6.02 -8.42 -15.45
CA ASP A 65 -7.29 -7.70 -15.56
C ASP A 65 -8.14 -8.02 -14.34
N TYR A 66 -8.36 -7.01 -13.52
CA TYR A 66 -9.13 -7.08 -12.28
C TYR A 66 -10.53 -6.51 -12.49
N SER A 67 -11.55 -7.21 -12.05
CA SER A 67 -12.95 -6.75 -12.13
C SER A 67 -13.21 -5.46 -11.33
N THR A 68 -12.30 -5.03 -10.46
CA THR A 68 -12.45 -3.86 -9.58
C THR A 68 -11.82 -2.59 -10.14
N PHE A 69 -10.54 -2.60 -10.46
CA PHE A 69 -9.79 -1.39 -10.88
C PHE A 69 -9.29 -1.47 -12.34
N GLY A 70 -9.54 -2.58 -13.05
CA GLY A 70 -9.11 -2.77 -14.43
C GLY A 70 -7.72 -3.39 -14.54
N THR A 71 -6.93 -2.96 -15.52
CA THR A 71 -5.74 -3.67 -15.96
C THR A 71 -4.45 -3.13 -15.38
N THR A 72 -3.47 -4.02 -15.17
CA THR A 72 -2.09 -3.67 -14.83
C THR A 72 -1.12 -4.56 -15.60
N THR A 73 0.06 -4.02 -15.90
CA THR A 73 1.15 -4.78 -16.52
C THR A 73 2.39 -4.57 -15.68
N ASN A 74 3.05 -5.66 -15.31
CA ASN A 74 4.26 -5.64 -14.50
C ASN A 74 5.33 -6.46 -15.17
N SER A 75 6.54 -5.95 -15.18
CA SER A 75 7.67 -6.55 -15.88
C SER A 75 8.88 -6.62 -14.95
N GLU A 76 9.70 -7.64 -15.17
CA GLU A 76 10.96 -7.82 -14.47
C GLU A 76 12.06 -8.14 -15.48
N VAL A 77 13.23 -7.55 -15.27
CA VAL A 77 14.46 -7.86 -15.96
C VAL A 77 15.54 -8.13 -14.93
N GLY A 78 16.15 -9.31 -15.01
CA GLY A 78 17.26 -9.70 -14.16
C GLY A 78 18.47 -10.10 -15.00
N PHE A 79 19.68 -9.94 -14.44
CA PHE A 79 20.88 -10.49 -15.02
C PHE A 79 21.85 -10.97 -13.93
N GLN A 80 22.63 -11.99 -14.29
CA GLN A 80 23.81 -12.43 -13.57
C GLN A 80 24.93 -12.60 -14.59
N TYR A 81 26.12 -12.11 -14.26
CA TYR A 81 27.28 -12.18 -15.13
C TYR A 81 28.55 -12.52 -14.35
N ALA A 82 29.09 -13.70 -14.57
CA ALA A 82 30.39 -14.06 -14.04
C ALA A 82 31.50 -13.39 -14.86
N VAL A 83 32.00 -12.26 -14.31
CA VAL A 83 33.09 -11.50 -14.93
C VAL A 83 34.39 -12.29 -14.92
N SER A 84 34.59 -13.12 -13.89
CA SER A 84 35.71 -14.05 -13.70
C SER A 84 35.31 -15.13 -12.69
N ASP A 85 36.15 -16.13 -12.47
CA ASP A 85 35.95 -17.16 -11.44
C ASP A 85 35.80 -16.59 -10.01
N GLN A 86 36.16 -15.33 -9.80
CA GLN A 86 36.17 -14.68 -8.51
C GLN A 86 35.16 -13.51 -8.37
N VAL A 87 34.54 -13.11 -9.49
CA VAL A 87 33.67 -11.93 -9.48
C VAL A 87 32.41 -12.20 -10.31
N GLU A 88 31.26 -12.10 -9.67
CA GLU A 88 29.95 -12.14 -10.30
C GLU A 88 29.22 -10.80 -10.08
N LEU A 89 28.64 -10.25 -11.12
CA LEU A 89 27.74 -9.10 -11.07
C LEU A 89 26.31 -9.57 -11.24
N ARG A 90 25.40 -8.94 -10.51
CA ARG A 90 23.97 -9.20 -10.60
C ARG A 90 23.17 -7.93 -10.52
N GLY A 91 21.98 -7.93 -11.11
CA GLY A 91 21.05 -6.81 -10.98
C GLY A 91 19.67 -7.19 -11.43
N THR A 92 18.68 -6.47 -10.88
CA THR A 92 17.28 -6.62 -11.23
C THR A 92 16.63 -5.24 -11.34
N PHE A 93 15.73 -5.12 -12.29
CA PHE A 93 14.68 -4.09 -12.31
C PHE A 93 13.35 -4.81 -12.31
N SER A 94 12.45 -4.42 -11.42
CA SER A 94 11.10 -4.99 -11.39
C SER A 94 10.05 -3.93 -11.08
N GLU A 95 8.94 -4.03 -11.80
CA GLU A 95 7.68 -3.38 -11.49
C GLU A 95 6.78 -4.38 -10.76
N ALA A 96 6.07 -3.92 -9.74
CA ALA A 96 5.10 -4.74 -9.03
C ALA A 96 3.88 -3.91 -8.65
N PHE A 97 2.80 -4.58 -8.26
CA PHE A 97 1.62 -3.93 -7.71
C PHE A 97 1.03 -4.75 -6.57
N ARG A 98 0.25 -4.09 -5.73
CA ARG A 98 -0.60 -4.74 -4.74
C ARG A 98 -2.06 -4.31 -4.97
N ALA A 99 -2.90 -5.26 -5.37
CA ALA A 99 -4.34 -5.03 -5.47
C ALA A 99 -4.92 -4.75 -4.07
N PRO A 100 -5.91 -3.84 -3.95
CA PRO A 100 -6.68 -3.71 -2.73
C PRO A 100 -7.36 -5.05 -2.36
N SER A 101 -7.31 -5.39 -1.08
CA SER A 101 -7.94 -6.61 -0.57
C SER A 101 -9.46 -6.47 -0.46
N VAL A 102 -10.19 -7.60 -0.30
CA VAL A 102 -11.65 -7.57 -0.06
C VAL A 102 -12.03 -6.66 1.11
N PRO A 103 -11.35 -6.66 2.28
CA PRO A 103 -11.61 -5.69 3.32
C PRO A 103 -11.32 -4.23 2.94
N ASP A 104 -10.29 -3.96 2.14
CA ASP A 104 -9.98 -2.60 1.68
C ASP A 104 -11.11 -2.05 0.79
N LEU A 105 -11.69 -2.89 -0.07
CA LEU A 105 -12.74 -2.52 -1.01
C LEU A 105 -14.14 -2.51 -0.37
N TYR A 106 -14.47 -3.58 0.37
CA TYR A 106 -15.84 -3.89 0.80
C TYR A 106 -16.00 -3.95 2.31
N GLY A 107 -15.00 -3.49 3.07
CA GLY A 107 -15.05 -3.45 4.53
C GLY A 107 -16.29 -2.75 5.03
N GLY A 108 -17.07 -3.44 5.89
CA GLY A 108 -18.26 -2.85 6.50
C GLY A 108 -17.91 -1.64 7.37
N ASN A 109 -18.75 -0.62 7.35
CA ASN A 109 -18.54 0.56 8.17
C ASN A 109 -18.41 0.23 9.65
N SER A 110 -17.38 0.75 10.27
CA SER A 110 -17.04 0.56 11.69
C SER A 110 -16.87 1.90 12.39
N LEU A 111 -17.52 2.07 13.52
CA LEU A 111 -17.41 3.26 14.34
C LEU A 111 -16.31 3.08 15.37
N GLY A 112 -15.28 3.90 15.27
CA GLY A 112 -14.20 4.00 16.25
C GLY A 112 -14.20 5.33 16.98
N TYR A 113 -13.43 5.42 18.06
CA TYR A 113 -13.25 6.62 18.88
C TYR A 113 -11.76 6.93 19.06
N PRO A 114 -11.02 7.19 17.96
CA PRO A 114 -9.61 7.52 18.06
C PRO A 114 -9.39 8.84 18.79
N THR A 115 -8.25 8.97 19.44
CA THR A 115 -7.75 10.26 19.89
C THR A 115 -7.38 11.10 18.67
N ALA A 116 -7.84 12.34 18.64
CA ALA A 116 -7.53 13.25 17.56
C ALA A 116 -7.26 14.66 18.11
N ASP A 117 -6.36 15.37 17.43
CA ASP A 117 -6.06 16.76 17.70
C ASP A 117 -7.06 17.66 16.96
N ASP A 118 -7.61 18.63 17.66
CA ASP A 118 -8.45 19.67 17.05
C ASP A 118 -7.55 20.68 16.33
N ALA A 119 -7.74 20.85 15.02
CA ALA A 119 -6.94 21.78 14.22
C ALA A 119 -7.10 23.26 14.65
N CYS A 120 -8.15 23.56 15.41
CA CYS A 120 -8.43 24.88 15.95
C CYS A 120 -7.87 25.13 17.37
N ASP A 121 -7.31 24.11 18.02
CA ASP A 121 -6.76 24.20 19.38
C ASP A 121 -5.38 24.87 19.37
N ASP A 122 -5.22 25.95 20.16
CA ASP A 122 -3.96 26.70 20.26
C ASP A 122 -2.80 25.90 20.88
N ASN A 123 -3.11 24.80 21.59
CA ASN A 123 -2.11 23.97 22.28
C ASN A 123 -1.67 22.75 21.48
N THR A 124 -2.22 22.51 20.30
CA THR A 124 -1.82 21.37 19.45
C THR A 124 -0.70 21.76 18.49
N ALA A 125 0.04 20.76 18.01
CA ALA A 125 1.08 20.97 16.98
C ALA A 125 0.50 21.51 15.65
N SER A 126 -0.81 21.41 15.46
CA SER A 126 -1.56 21.93 14.31
C SER A 126 -2.16 23.29 14.57
N GLY A 127 -2.07 23.80 15.79
CA GLY A 127 -2.65 25.06 16.20
C GLY A 127 -2.21 26.22 15.32
N GLY A 128 -3.17 27.05 14.93
CA GLY A 128 -2.94 28.24 14.12
C GLY A 128 -2.87 28.04 12.60
N GLN A 129 -2.77 26.82 12.08
CA GLN A 129 -2.77 26.57 10.63
C GLN A 129 -4.16 26.73 9.99
N ALA A 130 -5.22 26.48 10.76
CA ALA A 130 -6.60 26.55 10.30
C ALA A 130 -7.32 27.84 10.76
N THR A 131 -6.60 28.89 11.13
CA THR A 131 -7.13 30.07 11.81
C THR A 131 -8.33 30.73 11.09
N ALA A 132 -8.28 30.87 9.77
CA ALA A 132 -9.36 31.47 9.00
C ALA A 132 -10.64 30.63 9.02
N PHE A 133 -10.49 29.32 8.83
CA PHE A 133 -11.60 28.36 8.91
C PHE A 133 -12.20 28.33 10.32
N CYS A 134 -11.36 28.25 11.34
CA CYS A 134 -11.79 28.18 12.73
C CYS A 134 -12.56 29.42 13.12
N GLN A 135 -12.08 30.61 12.77
CA GLN A 135 -12.79 31.89 13.04
C GLN A 135 -14.10 31.99 12.29
N ALA A 136 -14.15 31.53 11.02
CA ALA A 136 -15.41 31.52 10.24
C ALA A 136 -16.46 30.60 10.85
N ASN A 137 -16.06 29.59 11.63
CA ASN A 137 -16.93 28.68 12.38
C ASN A 137 -17.10 29.03 13.85
N GLY A 138 -16.73 30.27 14.23
CA GLY A 138 -17.03 30.84 15.57
C GLY A 138 -15.99 30.53 16.64
N VAL A 139 -14.84 29.98 16.29
CA VAL A 139 -13.72 29.78 17.22
C VAL A 139 -13.02 31.12 17.48
N PRO A 140 -12.72 31.49 18.74
CA PRO A 140 -11.97 32.71 19.05
C PRO A 140 -10.60 32.74 18.38
N ALA A 141 -10.11 33.92 18.03
CA ALA A 141 -8.80 34.07 17.38
C ALA A 141 -7.62 33.60 18.23
N THR A 142 -7.78 33.56 19.55
CA THR A 142 -6.75 33.11 20.51
C THR A 142 -7.45 32.53 21.76
N GLY A 143 -6.72 31.63 22.45
CA GLY A 143 -7.15 31.09 23.75
C GLY A 143 -8.17 29.95 23.66
N TYR A 144 -8.44 29.41 22.48
CA TYR A 144 -9.29 28.24 22.35
C TYR A 144 -8.52 26.97 22.72
N VAL A 145 -9.10 26.19 23.62
CA VAL A 145 -8.59 24.87 24.01
C VAL A 145 -9.71 23.86 23.85
N SER A 146 -9.47 22.86 23.02
CA SER A 146 -10.43 21.77 22.80
C SER A 146 -10.46 20.83 23.99
N ASN A 147 -11.67 20.45 24.40
CA ASN A 147 -11.87 19.40 25.40
C ASN A 147 -12.10 18.01 24.75
N LEU A 148 -12.04 17.91 23.44
CA LEU A 148 -12.26 16.67 22.70
C LEU A 148 -10.99 15.82 22.74
N VAL A 149 -11.07 14.67 23.38
CA VAL A 149 -9.97 13.69 23.44
C VAL A 149 -10.22 12.55 22.48
N GLN A 150 -11.48 12.18 22.27
CA GLN A 150 -11.89 11.11 21.37
C GLN A 150 -13.03 11.60 20.46
N ILE A 151 -12.89 11.31 19.18
CA ILE A 151 -13.85 11.74 18.15
C ILE A 151 -14.46 10.51 17.51
N PRO A 152 -15.81 10.39 17.47
CA PRO A 152 -16.44 9.30 16.75
C PRO A 152 -16.09 9.40 15.27
N THR A 153 -15.39 8.39 14.75
CA THR A 153 -14.90 8.33 13.38
C THR A 153 -15.41 7.07 12.73
N LEU A 154 -15.97 7.21 11.54
CA LEU A 154 -16.47 6.10 10.73
C LEU A 154 -15.36 5.65 9.75
N TYR A 155 -15.03 4.37 9.80
CA TYR A 155 -14.11 3.70 8.88
C TYR A 155 -14.88 2.69 8.05
N GLY A 156 -14.49 2.49 6.80
CA GLY A 156 -15.09 1.50 5.92
C GLY A 156 -14.21 1.23 4.72
N GLY A 157 -14.54 0.22 3.93
CA GLY A 157 -13.91 -0.04 2.64
C GLY A 157 -14.24 1.03 1.62
N ASN A 158 -13.40 1.15 0.61
CA ASN A 158 -13.60 2.04 -0.52
C ASN A 158 -13.47 1.23 -1.83
N PRO A 159 -14.58 1.00 -2.56
CA PRO A 159 -14.55 0.24 -3.81
C PRO A 159 -13.83 0.95 -4.97
N ASP A 160 -13.54 2.24 -4.83
CA ASP A 160 -12.84 3.04 -5.86
C ASP A 160 -11.31 3.05 -5.67
N LEU A 161 -10.77 2.28 -4.71
CA LEU A 161 -9.34 2.19 -4.48
C LEU A 161 -8.61 1.68 -5.72
N GLN A 162 -7.50 2.34 -6.02
CA GLN A 162 -6.55 1.92 -7.05
C GLN A 162 -5.45 1.05 -6.43
N PRO A 163 -4.76 0.22 -7.22
CA PRO A 163 -3.66 -0.58 -6.72
C PRO A 163 -2.48 0.29 -6.27
N GLU A 164 -1.74 -0.19 -5.28
CA GLU A 164 -0.39 0.30 -5.04
C GLU A 164 0.52 -0.19 -6.15
N THR A 165 1.44 0.63 -6.58
CA THR A 165 2.45 0.27 -7.57
C THR A 165 3.85 0.46 -6.98
N SER A 166 4.81 -0.34 -7.43
CA SER A 166 6.20 -0.18 -7.02
C SER A 166 7.19 -0.41 -8.14
N GLU A 167 8.27 0.35 -8.09
CA GLU A 167 9.48 0.11 -8.88
C GLU A 167 10.64 -0.26 -7.95
N SER A 168 11.38 -1.28 -8.32
CA SER A 168 12.51 -1.77 -7.53
C SER A 168 13.74 -1.95 -8.41
N TRP A 169 14.88 -1.46 -7.91
CA TRP A 169 16.19 -1.63 -8.52
C TRP A 169 17.13 -2.33 -7.55
N THR A 170 17.82 -3.34 -8.02
CA THR A 170 18.92 -3.94 -7.29
C THR A 170 20.14 -4.04 -8.19
N MET A 171 21.31 -3.84 -7.62
CA MET A 171 22.59 -4.07 -8.29
C MET A 171 23.63 -4.52 -7.27
N GLY A 172 24.33 -5.61 -7.55
CA GLY A 172 25.27 -6.16 -6.60
C GLY A 172 26.44 -6.88 -7.25
N ALA A 173 27.41 -7.18 -6.42
CA ALA A 173 28.58 -7.99 -6.77
C ALA A 173 28.85 -9.03 -5.69
N VAL A 174 29.18 -10.23 -6.14
CA VAL A 174 29.74 -11.31 -5.32
C VAL A 174 31.21 -11.42 -5.66
N ILE A 175 32.07 -11.44 -4.64
CA ILE A 175 33.54 -11.41 -4.80
C ILE A 175 34.13 -12.51 -3.92
N ASP A 176 34.90 -13.42 -4.52
CA ASP A 176 35.65 -14.50 -3.87
C ASP A 176 37.15 -14.21 -3.96
N PRO A 177 37.70 -13.29 -3.16
CA PRO A 177 39.06 -12.80 -3.35
C PRO A 177 40.15 -13.84 -3.02
N ILE A 178 39.83 -14.75 -2.11
CA ILE A 178 40.71 -15.86 -1.69
C ILE A 178 39.88 -17.07 -1.25
N ASP A 179 40.44 -18.26 -1.27
CA ASP A 179 39.76 -19.48 -0.81
C ASP A 179 39.21 -19.34 0.60
N GLY A 180 37.91 -19.62 0.76
CA GLY A 180 37.19 -19.58 2.04
C GLY A 180 36.66 -18.18 2.45
N LEU A 181 36.81 -17.17 1.59
CA LEU A 181 36.25 -15.84 1.83
C LEU A 181 35.35 -15.38 0.67
N THR A 182 34.06 -15.25 0.92
CA THR A 182 33.09 -14.67 0.01
C THR A 182 32.56 -13.34 0.57
N MET A 183 32.51 -12.31 -0.26
CA MET A 183 31.95 -11.00 0.07
C MET A 183 30.85 -10.64 -0.90
N THR A 184 29.77 -10.01 -0.39
CA THR A 184 28.70 -9.45 -1.23
C THR A 184 28.51 -7.98 -0.92
N ILE A 185 28.27 -7.20 -1.98
CA ILE A 185 27.91 -5.79 -1.88
C ILE A 185 26.68 -5.61 -2.76
N ASP A 186 25.57 -5.15 -2.15
CA ASP A 186 24.32 -4.93 -2.89
C ASP A 186 23.81 -3.50 -2.62
N TYR A 187 23.41 -2.83 -3.68
CA TYR A 187 22.62 -1.60 -3.66
C TYR A 187 21.18 -1.93 -4.04
N TRP A 188 20.22 -1.31 -3.37
CA TRP A 188 18.80 -1.44 -3.69
C TRP A 188 18.08 -0.10 -3.55
N SER A 189 17.02 0.09 -4.33
CA SER A 189 16.09 1.20 -4.26
C SER A 189 14.69 0.67 -4.52
N ILE A 190 13.74 1.04 -3.67
CA ILE A 190 12.33 0.66 -3.79
C ILE A 190 11.51 1.92 -3.63
N GLU A 191 10.64 2.19 -4.60
CA GLU A 191 9.66 3.27 -4.57
C GLU A 191 8.26 2.66 -4.63
N ILE A 192 7.35 3.15 -3.79
CA ILE A 192 5.97 2.69 -3.73
C ILE A 192 5.06 3.89 -3.88
N ASP A 193 4.17 3.84 -4.86
CA ASP A 193 3.15 4.85 -5.14
C ASP A 193 1.76 4.35 -4.76
N ASN A 194 0.85 5.28 -4.50
CA ASN A 194 -0.56 5.01 -4.18
C ASN A 194 -0.75 4.06 -2.98
N ALA A 195 0.13 4.16 -1.97
CA ALA A 195 0.04 3.30 -0.79
C ALA A 195 -1.36 3.37 -0.15
N VAL A 196 -2.01 2.21 -0.02
CA VAL A 196 -3.34 2.09 0.59
C VAL A 196 -3.21 2.08 2.10
N GLY A 197 -3.88 3.03 2.74
CA GLY A 197 -3.86 3.15 4.20
C GLY A 197 -5.04 3.94 4.73
N LEU A 198 -5.24 3.89 6.04
CA LEU A 198 -6.22 4.71 6.70
C LEU A 198 -5.67 6.12 6.92
N VAL A 199 -6.42 7.13 6.49
CA VAL A 199 -6.13 8.53 6.85
C VAL A 199 -6.47 8.71 8.33
N GLY A 200 -5.51 9.15 9.12
CA GLY A 200 -5.70 9.42 10.55
C GLY A 200 -6.76 10.49 10.80
N THR A 201 -7.53 10.35 11.88
CA THR A 201 -8.61 11.30 12.21
C THR A 201 -8.08 12.73 12.38
N THR A 202 -6.91 12.91 12.98
CA THR A 202 -6.24 14.23 13.07
C THR A 202 -5.95 14.82 11.70
N ASP A 203 -5.46 14.01 10.75
CA ASP A 203 -5.16 14.48 9.39
C ASP A 203 -6.45 14.80 8.62
N LEU A 204 -7.53 14.02 8.79
CA LEU A 204 -8.84 14.33 8.21
C LEU A 204 -9.37 15.67 8.71
N ILE A 205 -9.30 15.95 10.02
CA ILE A 205 -9.72 17.23 10.61
C ILE A 205 -8.88 18.38 10.06
N ARG A 206 -7.55 18.19 9.95
CA ARG A 206 -6.65 19.20 9.38
C ARG A 206 -6.94 19.49 7.92
N LEU A 207 -7.12 18.45 7.10
CA LEU A 207 -7.46 18.61 5.69
C LEU A 207 -8.80 19.34 5.51
N CYS A 208 -9.81 18.98 6.29
CA CYS A 208 -11.10 19.66 6.30
C CYS A 208 -10.95 21.15 6.70
N ALA A 209 -10.17 21.44 7.73
CA ALA A 209 -9.99 22.80 8.24
C ALA A 209 -9.13 23.70 7.33
N ILE A 210 -8.16 23.12 6.60
CA ILE A 210 -7.22 23.88 5.75
C ILE A 210 -7.73 23.97 4.30
N GLN A 211 -8.29 22.90 3.77
CA GLN A 211 -8.67 22.79 2.35
C GLN A 211 -10.18 22.98 2.12
N GLY A 212 -10.99 22.95 3.16
CA GLY A 212 -12.44 23.10 3.07
C GLY A 212 -13.13 21.90 2.43
N LEU A 213 -12.57 20.71 2.62
CA LEU A 213 -13.11 19.43 2.12
C LEU A 213 -14.29 18.96 2.97
#